data_f58dad35099e86ffe2fa9aca6b1f9d3c
#
_entry.id   f58dad35099e86ffe2fa9aca6b1f9d3c
#
_cell.length_a   1.000
_cell.length_b   1.000
_cell.length_c   1.000
_cell.angle_alpha   90.00
_cell.angle_beta   90.00
_cell.angle_gamma   90.00
#
_symmetry.space_group_name_H-M   'P 1'
#
loop_
_entity.id
_entity.type
_entity.pdbx_description
1 polymer ?
#
loop_
_entity_poly.entity_id
_entity_poly.type
_entity_poly.pdbx_seq_one_letter_code
_entity_poly.pdbx_strand_id
1 'polypeptide(L)'
;MTEQWENAVQKITSKGPATGNTVYEPVPRWPDLPAGYNFKEATSVGVDHQDRIYVFNRGEHPMMVFDREGQLLSTWGEREFVRPHGVSVDSEGYLYLADDMGHFVRKTTMDGEEIMTIGTPNKAAAWQGGKPFNRPTHCAVHPVTGDLFISDGYGNSRVHKFDSEGQLIMSWGTSGSASIFCYKVIIKK
;
A
#
# COMPACT_ATOMS: atom_id res chain seq x y z
N MET A 1 -27.15 9.89 1.90
CA MET A 1 -25.87 9.13 2.03
C MET A 1 -25.98 7.86 2.87
N THR A 2 -27.03 7.67 3.64
CA THR A 2 -27.25 6.50 4.52
C THR A 2 -27.72 5.25 3.78
N GLU A 3 -28.65 5.36 2.84
CA GLU A 3 -29.23 4.21 2.11
C GLU A 3 -28.25 3.48 1.17
N GLN A 4 -27.33 4.21 0.52
CA GLN A 4 -26.33 3.59 -0.35
C GLN A 4 -25.30 2.76 0.42
N TRP A 5 -24.98 3.17 1.64
CA TRP A 5 -24.07 2.45 2.52
C TRP A 5 -24.71 1.17 3.07
N GLU A 6 -25.95 1.26 3.55
CA GLU A 6 -26.69 0.09 4.07
C GLU A 6 -26.91 -0.98 2.99
N ASN A 7 -27.17 -0.58 1.75
CA ASN A 7 -27.26 -1.49 0.61
C ASN A 7 -25.91 -2.11 0.22
N ALA A 8 -24.78 -1.39 0.40
CA ALA A 8 -23.44 -1.94 0.19
C ALA A 8 -23.07 -2.96 1.27
N VAL A 9 -23.41 -2.69 2.53
CA VAL A 9 -23.20 -3.60 3.67
C VAL A 9 -23.99 -4.90 3.50
N GLN A 10 -25.27 -4.83 3.11
CA GLN A 10 -26.08 -6.02 2.82
C GLN A 10 -25.51 -6.87 1.67
N LYS A 11 -24.87 -6.24 0.67
CA LYS A 11 -24.25 -6.96 -0.45
C LYS A 11 -22.97 -7.69 -0.05
N ILE A 12 -22.23 -7.20 0.93
CA ILE A 12 -20.98 -7.80 1.42
C ILE A 12 -21.27 -8.96 2.36
N THR A 13 -22.29 -8.86 3.21
CA THR A 13 -22.67 -9.92 4.15
C THR A 13 -23.30 -11.15 3.47
N SER A 14 -23.75 -11.04 2.22
CA SER A 14 -24.47 -12.10 1.53
C SER A 14 -23.60 -13.06 0.68
N LYS A 15 -22.32 -12.77 0.41
CA LYS A 15 -21.45 -13.61 -0.46
C LYS A 15 -19.95 -13.41 -0.18
N GLY A 16 -19.45 -13.79 0.99
CA GLY A 16 -18.01 -14.03 1.17
C GLY A 16 -17.72 -15.52 1.13
N PRO A 17 -16.70 -16.03 0.41
CA PRO A 17 -16.28 -17.41 0.59
C PRO A 17 -15.68 -17.53 1.99
N ALA A 18 -16.46 -18.12 2.91
CA ALA A 18 -15.95 -18.51 4.20
C ALA A 18 -14.93 -19.64 3.99
N THR A 19 -13.66 -19.35 4.14
CA THR A 19 -12.67 -20.39 4.39
C THR A 19 -12.69 -20.67 5.90
N GLY A 20 -13.49 -21.66 6.31
CA GLY A 20 -13.73 -21.97 7.71
C GLY A 20 -14.97 -21.25 8.31
N ASN A 21 -15.14 -21.32 9.62
CA ASN A 21 -16.28 -20.74 10.36
C ASN A 21 -16.12 -19.23 10.65
N THR A 22 -15.26 -18.50 9.92
CA THR A 22 -15.03 -17.06 10.15
C THR A 22 -15.97 -16.24 9.29
N VAL A 23 -16.83 -15.46 9.91
CA VAL A 23 -17.72 -14.48 9.26
C VAL A 23 -17.13 -13.10 9.48
N TYR A 24 -16.98 -12.33 8.39
CA TYR A 24 -16.55 -10.94 8.45
C TYR A 24 -17.76 -10.03 8.33
N GLU A 25 -17.88 -9.10 9.25
CA GLU A 25 -18.91 -8.07 9.21
C GLU A 25 -18.26 -6.70 9.09
N PRO A 26 -18.79 -5.79 8.25
CA PRO A 26 -18.29 -4.43 8.18
C PRO A 26 -18.64 -3.69 9.49
N VAL A 27 -17.70 -2.90 9.99
CA VAL A 27 -17.92 -2.04 11.15
C VAL A 27 -18.54 -0.72 10.65
N PRO A 28 -19.81 -0.44 10.95
CA PRO A 28 -20.44 0.80 10.53
C PRO A 28 -19.74 2.02 11.14
N ARG A 29 -19.58 3.08 10.34
CA ARG A 29 -18.96 4.35 10.73
C ARG A 29 -17.48 4.26 11.17
N TRP A 30 -16.79 3.21 10.77
CA TRP A 30 -15.35 3.16 10.91
C TRP A 30 -14.68 3.68 9.63
N PRO A 31 -13.70 4.60 9.71
CA PRO A 31 -13.28 5.34 10.90
C PRO A 31 -14.19 6.56 11.18
N ASP A 32 -14.06 7.11 12.40
CA ASP A 32 -14.70 8.38 12.76
C ASP A 32 -13.80 9.54 12.31
N LEU A 33 -14.14 10.15 11.17
CA LEU A 33 -13.36 11.24 10.60
C LEU A 33 -13.77 12.58 11.21
N PRO A 34 -12.82 13.36 11.75
CA PRO A 34 -13.10 14.72 12.19
C PRO A 34 -13.63 15.61 11.07
N ALA A 35 -14.33 16.67 11.41
CA ALA A 35 -14.82 17.64 10.44
C ALA A 35 -13.68 18.20 9.56
N GLY A 36 -13.85 18.19 8.25
CA GLY A 36 -12.84 18.62 7.28
C GLY A 36 -11.94 17.50 6.77
N TYR A 37 -11.92 16.33 7.41
CA TYR A 37 -11.17 15.17 6.93
C TYR A 37 -12.03 14.29 6.03
N ASN A 38 -11.43 13.76 4.99
CA ASN A 38 -12.09 12.80 4.10
C ASN A 38 -11.08 11.90 3.41
N PHE A 39 -11.55 10.74 2.96
CA PHE A 39 -10.82 9.93 1.98
C PHE A 39 -11.23 10.37 0.58
N LYS A 40 -10.28 10.84 -0.22
CA LYS A 40 -10.51 11.02 -1.64
C LYS A 40 -10.50 9.66 -2.34
N GLU A 41 -9.43 8.91 -2.14
CA GLU A 41 -9.26 7.53 -2.60
C GLU A 41 -8.34 6.81 -1.61
N ALA A 42 -8.88 6.01 -0.71
CA ALA A 42 -8.08 5.12 0.14
C ALA A 42 -7.56 3.95 -0.73
N THR A 43 -6.26 3.89 -0.94
CA THR A 43 -5.64 2.96 -1.90
C THR A 43 -5.06 1.71 -1.24
N SER A 44 -4.62 1.84 -0.01
CA SER A 44 -4.00 0.75 0.73
C SER A 44 -4.12 0.95 2.24
N VAL A 45 -4.08 -0.16 2.97
CA VAL A 45 -4.14 -0.17 4.43
C VAL A 45 -3.02 -1.06 4.96
N GLY A 46 -2.31 -0.57 5.97
CA GLY A 46 -1.36 -1.34 6.78
C GLY A 46 -1.82 -1.37 8.23
N VAL A 47 -1.42 -2.40 8.98
CA VAL A 47 -1.69 -2.51 10.42
C VAL A 47 -0.39 -2.86 11.12
N ASP A 48 -0.08 -2.17 12.22
CA ASP A 48 1.09 -2.45 13.02
C ASP A 48 0.83 -3.40 14.21
N HIS A 49 1.85 -3.66 15.01
CA HIS A 49 1.76 -4.55 16.17
C HIS A 49 0.95 -3.98 17.35
N GLN A 50 0.58 -2.70 17.30
CA GLN A 50 -0.24 -2.02 18.28
C GLN A 50 -1.69 -1.86 17.81
N ASP A 51 -2.07 -2.58 16.73
CA ASP A 51 -3.38 -2.47 16.06
C ASP A 51 -3.68 -1.06 15.54
N ARG A 52 -2.66 -0.20 15.30
CA ARG A 52 -2.85 1.07 14.62
C ARG A 52 -3.01 0.82 13.12
N ILE A 53 -3.96 1.50 12.52
CA ILE A 53 -4.34 1.34 11.13
C ILE A 53 -3.82 2.54 10.32
N TYR A 54 -2.99 2.26 9.34
CA TYR A 54 -2.37 3.22 8.43
C TYR A 54 -3.11 3.19 7.11
N VAL A 55 -3.85 4.25 6.81
CA VAL A 55 -4.60 4.36 5.55
C VAL A 55 -3.85 5.28 4.59
N PHE A 56 -3.37 4.72 3.48
CA PHE A 56 -2.71 5.49 2.43
C PHE A 56 -3.76 5.98 1.44
N ASN A 57 -3.84 7.29 1.28
CA ASN A 57 -4.95 8.00 0.66
C ASN A 57 -4.45 9.06 -0.32
N ARG A 58 -5.19 9.29 -1.39
CA ARG A 58 -4.90 10.31 -2.42
C ARG A 58 -5.53 11.67 -2.13
N GLY A 59 -5.92 11.93 -0.89
CA GLY A 59 -6.45 13.19 -0.41
C GLY A 59 -5.39 14.18 0.05
N GLU A 60 -5.82 15.21 0.76
CA GLU A 60 -4.95 16.25 1.32
C GLU A 60 -4.01 15.69 2.40
N HIS A 61 -4.43 14.62 3.09
CA HIS A 61 -3.67 13.91 4.10
C HIS A 61 -3.30 12.51 3.56
N PRO A 62 -2.15 12.35 2.88
CA PRO A 62 -1.79 11.10 2.24
C PRO A 62 -1.70 9.90 3.18
N MET A 63 -1.17 10.10 4.38
CA MET A 63 -1.22 9.10 5.43
C MET A 63 -2.14 9.55 6.56
N MET A 64 -3.09 8.69 6.89
CA MET A 64 -3.99 8.86 8.03
C MET A 64 -3.85 7.65 8.94
N VAL A 65 -3.57 7.90 10.21
CA VAL A 65 -3.33 6.85 11.22
C VAL A 65 -4.47 6.83 12.22
N PHE A 66 -5.03 5.66 12.43
CA PHE A 66 -6.17 5.45 13.32
C PHE A 66 -5.83 4.42 14.40
N ASP A 67 -6.50 4.51 15.53
CA ASP A 67 -6.57 3.39 16.46
C ASP A 67 -7.58 2.32 15.96
N ARG A 68 -7.68 1.24 16.70
CA ARG A 68 -8.59 0.13 16.40
C ARG A 68 -10.07 0.56 16.43
N GLU A 69 -10.40 1.51 17.26
CA GLU A 69 -11.75 2.06 17.43
C GLU A 69 -12.13 3.03 16.30
N GLY A 70 -11.14 3.46 15.50
CA GLY A 70 -11.33 4.34 14.34
C GLY A 70 -11.12 5.82 14.64
N GLN A 71 -10.57 6.16 15.83
CA GLN A 71 -10.19 7.53 16.15
C GLN A 71 -8.94 7.92 15.37
N LEU A 72 -8.95 9.08 14.74
CA LEU A 72 -7.78 9.63 14.04
C LEU A 72 -6.70 10.02 15.05
N LEU A 73 -5.55 9.37 14.97
CA LEU A 73 -4.40 9.63 15.83
C LEU A 73 -3.45 10.68 15.25
N SER A 74 -3.14 10.59 13.96
CA SER A 74 -2.25 11.51 13.28
C SER A 74 -2.45 11.51 11.77
N THR A 75 -1.92 12.54 11.09
CA THR A 75 -1.79 12.60 9.64
C THR A 75 -0.42 13.14 9.27
N TRP A 76 0.10 12.73 8.10
CA TRP A 76 1.37 13.21 7.58
C TRP A 76 1.52 12.92 6.07
N GLY A 77 2.60 13.42 5.47
CA GLY A 77 2.96 13.18 4.08
C GLY A 77 2.37 14.21 3.09
N GLU A 78 1.85 15.34 3.57
CA GLU A 78 1.31 16.41 2.75
C GLU A 78 2.38 16.93 1.78
N ARG A 79 2.06 16.91 0.47
CA ARG A 79 2.95 17.31 -0.64
C ARG A 79 4.17 16.42 -0.88
N GLU A 80 4.29 15.29 -0.17
CA GLU A 80 5.40 14.35 -0.33
C GLU A 80 5.14 13.28 -1.39
N PHE A 81 3.88 13.06 -1.72
CA PHE A 81 3.42 12.01 -2.64
C PHE A 81 2.68 12.61 -3.82
N VAL A 82 2.92 12.02 -5.01
CA VAL A 82 2.22 12.37 -6.24
C VAL A 82 0.93 11.59 -6.37
N ARG A 83 1.01 10.27 -6.19
CA ARG A 83 -0.14 9.37 -6.22
C ARG A 83 0.08 8.14 -5.34
N PRO A 84 -0.29 8.21 -4.07
CA PRO A 84 -0.27 7.07 -3.16
C PRO A 84 -0.88 5.81 -3.75
N HIS A 85 -0.21 4.65 -3.57
CA HIS A 85 -0.70 3.39 -4.10
C HIS A 85 -0.67 2.25 -3.08
N GLY A 86 0.47 1.90 -2.51
CA GLY A 86 0.61 0.77 -1.61
C GLY A 86 1.31 1.12 -0.30
N VAL A 87 0.83 0.58 0.81
CA VAL A 87 1.52 0.61 2.11
C VAL A 87 1.72 -0.80 2.63
N SER A 88 2.90 -1.07 3.17
CA SER A 88 3.22 -2.29 3.92
C SER A 88 3.89 -1.91 5.22
N VAL A 89 3.66 -2.73 6.24
CA VAL A 89 4.33 -2.64 7.55
C VAL A 89 5.23 -3.85 7.70
N ASP A 90 6.49 -3.66 8.10
CA ASP A 90 7.38 -4.78 8.41
C ASP A 90 7.35 -5.18 9.89
N SER A 91 8.07 -6.24 10.24
CA SER A 91 8.14 -6.74 11.62
C SER A 91 8.96 -5.86 12.56
N GLU A 92 9.74 -4.93 12.02
CA GLU A 92 10.58 -4.00 12.81
C GLU A 92 9.86 -2.68 13.09
N GLY A 93 8.69 -2.47 12.48
CA GLY A 93 7.91 -1.26 12.67
C GLY A 93 8.31 -0.14 11.69
N TYR A 94 8.59 -0.47 10.44
CA TYR A 94 8.77 0.50 9.36
C TYR A 94 7.64 0.38 8.34
N LEU A 95 7.34 1.50 7.70
CA LEU A 95 6.41 1.57 6.58
C LEU A 95 7.16 1.58 5.26
N TYR A 96 6.60 0.89 4.27
CA TYR A 96 7.06 0.94 2.88
C TYR A 96 5.92 1.46 2.01
N LEU A 97 6.13 2.61 1.40
CA LEU A 97 5.12 3.43 0.74
C LEU A 97 5.43 3.51 -0.75
N ALA A 98 4.59 2.90 -1.57
CA ALA A 98 4.72 2.96 -3.01
C ALA A 98 3.93 4.14 -3.57
N ASP A 99 4.61 5.04 -4.29
CA ASP A 99 4.00 6.10 -5.08
C ASP A 99 4.12 5.76 -6.56
N ASP A 100 3.00 5.44 -7.20
CA ASP A 100 3.06 4.96 -8.58
C ASP A 100 3.41 6.07 -9.58
N MET A 101 2.87 7.27 -9.45
CA MET A 101 3.20 8.38 -10.32
C MET A 101 4.45 9.15 -9.89
N GLY A 102 4.85 9.00 -8.65
CA GLY A 102 6.14 9.46 -8.13
C GLY A 102 7.30 8.54 -8.54
N HIS A 103 7.02 7.31 -8.99
CA HIS A 103 8.01 6.32 -9.46
C HIS A 103 9.02 5.91 -8.39
N PHE A 104 8.61 5.84 -7.14
CA PHE A 104 9.47 5.43 -6.02
C PHE A 104 8.74 4.55 -5.01
N VAL A 105 9.53 3.87 -4.19
CA VAL A 105 9.09 3.26 -2.94
C VAL A 105 9.94 3.86 -1.81
N ARG A 106 9.27 4.35 -0.76
CA ARG A 106 9.92 4.97 0.39
C ARG A 106 9.76 4.10 1.62
N LYS A 107 10.86 3.87 2.36
CA LYS A 107 10.85 3.34 3.72
C LYS A 107 10.81 4.50 4.69
N THR A 108 9.90 4.46 5.66
CA THR A 108 9.78 5.50 6.71
C THR A 108 9.64 4.86 8.08
N THR A 109 9.85 5.67 9.12
CA THR A 109 9.34 5.36 10.46
C THR A 109 7.81 5.37 10.45
N MET A 110 7.18 4.92 11.54
CA MET A 110 5.72 4.97 11.70
C MET A 110 5.17 6.40 11.72
N ASP A 111 6.00 7.38 12.02
CA ASP A 111 5.64 8.81 12.08
C ASP A 111 5.99 9.58 10.79
N GLY A 112 6.47 8.87 9.76
CA GLY A 112 6.71 9.42 8.43
C GLY A 112 8.12 9.94 8.17
N GLU A 113 9.07 9.80 9.12
CA GLU A 113 10.47 10.17 8.88
C GLU A 113 11.09 9.25 7.82
N GLU A 114 11.64 9.83 6.75
CA GLU A 114 12.26 9.08 5.66
C GLU A 114 13.54 8.37 6.11
N ILE A 115 13.63 7.08 5.88
CA ILE A 115 14.82 6.25 6.11
C ILE A 115 15.55 5.99 4.79
N MET A 116 14.79 5.65 3.74
CA MET A 116 15.34 5.28 2.44
C MET A 116 14.31 5.52 1.33
N THR A 117 14.78 5.96 0.17
CA THR A 117 13.96 6.01 -1.05
C THR A 117 14.61 5.19 -2.14
N ILE A 118 13.87 4.22 -2.71
CA ILE A 118 14.25 3.39 -3.85
C ILE A 118 13.55 3.92 -5.10
N GLY A 119 14.28 4.05 -6.18
CA GLY A 119 13.84 4.74 -7.40
C GLY A 119 14.32 6.19 -7.43
N THR A 120 13.88 6.93 -8.45
CA THR A 120 14.20 8.35 -8.57
C THR A 120 12.89 9.13 -8.56
N PRO A 121 12.56 9.87 -7.48
CA PRO A 121 11.30 10.59 -7.39
C PRO A 121 11.02 11.43 -8.64
N ASN A 122 9.80 11.34 -9.14
CA ASN A 122 9.28 12.03 -10.33
C ASN A 122 10.00 11.69 -11.65
N LYS A 123 10.75 10.58 -11.70
CA LYS A 123 11.44 10.13 -12.91
C LYS A 123 11.12 8.68 -13.24
N ALA A 124 10.24 8.48 -14.22
CA ALA A 124 9.92 7.16 -14.73
C ALA A 124 11.12 6.51 -15.42
N ALA A 125 11.34 5.22 -15.18
CA ALA A 125 12.15 4.39 -16.06
C ALA A 125 11.48 4.26 -17.43
N ALA A 126 12.25 3.83 -18.45
CA ALA A 126 11.70 3.60 -19.78
C ALA A 126 10.56 2.58 -19.73
N TRP A 127 9.50 2.82 -20.52
CA TRP A 127 8.36 1.90 -20.64
C TRP A 127 8.86 0.50 -21.04
N GLN A 128 8.45 -0.52 -20.25
CA GLN A 128 8.90 -1.91 -20.41
C GLN A 128 10.44 -2.10 -20.44
N GLY A 129 11.19 -1.10 -19.93
CA GLY A 129 12.66 -1.07 -19.98
C GLY A 129 13.35 -2.03 -19.00
N GLY A 130 12.61 -2.62 -18.09
CA GLY A 130 13.10 -3.62 -17.13
C GLY A 130 13.89 -3.06 -15.94
N LYS A 131 14.14 -1.76 -15.91
CA LYS A 131 14.75 -1.07 -14.75
C LYS A 131 13.68 -0.47 -13.85
N PRO A 132 13.87 -0.42 -12.53
CA PRO A 132 12.94 0.25 -11.61
C PRO A 132 13.07 1.78 -11.72
N PHE A 133 11.99 2.53 -11.57
CA PHE A 133 10.59 2.09 -11.59
C PHE A 133 9.82 2.80 -12.69
N ASN A 134 8.79 2.12 -13.22
CA ASN A 134 7.78 2.79 -14.01
C ASN A 134 6.41 2.44 -13.41
N ARG A 135 5.99 3.22 -12.42
CA ARG A 135 4.75 3.11 -11.66
C ARG A 135 4.70 1.86 -10.73
N PRO A 136 5.56 1.82 -9.69
CA PRO A 136 5.52 0.77 -8.66
C PRO A 136 4.20 0.82 -7.88
N THR A 137 3.72 -0.33 -7.43
CA THR A 137 2.38 -0.42 -6.84
C THR A 137 2.36 -0.90 -5.40
N HIS A 138 3.29 -1.76 -5.01
CA HIS A 138 3.35 -2.33 -3.67
C HIS A 138 4.74 -2.88 -3.37
N CYS A 139 5.09 -2.91 -2.08
CA CYS A 139 6.30 -3.55 -1.55
C CYS A 139 5.90 -4.64 -0.56
N ALA A 140 6.52 -5.81 -0.66
CA ALA A 140 6.47 -6.84 0.37
C ALA A 140 7.87 -7.06 0.91
N VAL A 141 8.00 -7.17 2.24
CA VAL A 141 9.26 -7.34 2.94
C VAL A 141 9.40 -8.79 3.39
N HIS A 142 10.55 -9.40 3.12
CA HIS A 142 10.84 -10.74 3.62
C HIS A 142 11.14 -10.68 5.13
N PRO A 143 10.38 -11.41 5.98
CA PRO A 143 10.41 -11.18 7.42
C PRO A 143 11.72 -11.60 8.12
N VAL A 144 12.60 -12.35 7.43
CA VAL A 144 13.87 -12.83 7.99
C VAL A 144 15.07 -12.10 7.39
N THR A 145 15.07 -11.87 6.07
CA THR A 145 16.25 -11.30 5.38
C THR A 145 16.12 -9.78 5.17
N GLY A 146 14.91 -9.21 5.34
CA GLY A 146 14.65 -7.81 5.00
C GLY A 146 14.60 -7.52 3.50
N ASP A 147 14.78 -8.54 2.63
CA ASP A 147 14.69 -8.36 1.18
C ASP A 147 13.33 -7.78 0.79
N LEU A 148 13.35 -6.87 -0.18
CA LEU A 148 12.18 -6.16 -0.67
C LEU A 148 11.75 -6.73 -2.01
N PHE A 149 10.45 -7.00 -2.15
CA PHE A 149 9.83 -7.44 -3.39
C PHE A 149 8.83 -6.39 -3.84
N ILE A 150 9.16 -5.65 -4.89
CA ILE A 150 8.38 -4.51 -5.35
C ILE A 150 7.72 -4.83 -6.68
N SER A 151 6.40 -4.74 -6.71
CA SER A 151 5.64 -4.85 -7.95
C SER A 151 5.68 -3.53 -8.71
N ASP A 152 6.16 -3.58 -9.97
CA ASP A 152 6.26 -2.47 -10.89
C ASP A 152 5.44 -2.80 -12.15
N GLY A 153 4.12 -2.83 -11.96
CA GLY A 153 3.20 -3.48 -12.89
C GLY A 153 2.77 -2.61 -14.07
N TYR A 154 2.39 -1.36 -13.81
CA TYR A 154 1.72 -0.54 -14.81
C TYR A 154 2.59 -0.23 -16.04
N GLY A 155 3.82 0.23 -15.83
CA GLY A 155 4.68 0.64 -16.93
C GLY A 155 5.81 -0.35 -17.22
N ASN A 156 6.00 -1.39 -16.39
CA ASN A 156 7.16 -2.26 -16.49
C ASN A 156 6.84 -3.76 -16.52
N SER A 157 5.64 -4.17 -16.07
CA SER A 157 5.17 -5.57 -16.00
C SER A 157 6.17 -6.49 -15.28
N ARG A 158 6.73 -6.02 -14.15
CA ARG A 158 7.82 -6.69 -13.44
C ARG A 158 7.58 -6.75 -11.93
N VAL A 159 8.34 -7.66 -11.32
CA VAL A 159 8.66 -7.63 -9.90
C VAL A 159 10.17 -7.43 -9.78
N HIS A 160 10.59 -6.54 -8.89
CA HIS A 160 11.99 -6.28 -8.58
C HIS A 160 12.29 -6.77 -7.16
N LYS A 161 13.39 -7.47 -7.00
CA LYS A 161 13.95 -7.85 -5.70
C LYS A 161 15.12 -6.94 -5.36
N PHE A 162 15.08 -6.33 -4.19
CA PHE A 162 16.17 -5.55 -3.61
C PHE A 162 16.62 -6.20 -2.30
N ASP A 163 17.84 -5.91 -1.86
CA ASP A 163 18.25 -6.19 -0.49
C ASP A 163 17.64 -5.18 0.51
N SER A 164 17.94 -5.36 1.78
CA SER A 164 17.45 -4.49 2.86
C SER A 164 17.98 -3.05 2.76
N GLU A 165 19.11 -2.84 2.08
CA GLU A 165 19.76 -1.55 1.83
C GLU A 165 19.27 -0.87 0.55
N GLY A 166 18.31 -1.48 -0.18
CA GLY A 166 17.72 -0.93 -1.40
C GLY A 166 18.58 -1.12 -2.66
N GLN A 167 19.54 -2.08 -2.65
CA GLN A 167 20.30 -2.42 -3.85
C GLN A 167 19.55 -3.48 -4.68
N LEU A 168 19.41 -3.24 -5.97
CA LEU A 168 18.71 -4.14 -6.88
C LEU A 168 19.49 -5.47 -7.02
N ILE A 169 18.85 -6.59 -6.63
CA ILE A 169 19.38 -7.94 -6.77
C ILE A 169 18.97 -8.53 -8.12
N MET A 170 17.66 -8.50 -8.43
CA MET A 170 17.13 -9.10 -9.66
C MET A 170 15.75 -8.54 -10.03
N SER A 171 15.37 -8.75 -11.28
CA SER A 171 14.05 -8.38 -11.80
C SER A 171 13.52 -9.51 -12.68
N TRP A 172 12.21 -9.78 -12.61
CA TRP A 172 11.55 -10.76 -13.47
C TRP A 172 10.15 -10.31 -13.86
N GLY A 173 9.59 -10.93 -14.87
CA GLY A 173 8.32 -10.61 -15.49
C GLY A 173 8.49 -9.99 -16.87
N THR A 174 7.47 -10.13 -17.69
CA THR A 174 7.36 -9.53 -19.03
C THR A 174 5.90 -9.22 -19.31
N SER A 175 5.63 -8.26 -20.19
CA SER A 175 4.31 -8.07 -20.77
C SER A 175 3.82 -9.34 -21.46
N GLY A 176 2.55 -9.68 -21.29
CA GLY A 176 1.93 -10.84 -21.92
C GLY A 176 0.43 -10.66 -22.03
N SER A 177 -0.21 -11.47 -22.89
CA SER A 177 -1.66 -11.54 -23.04
C SER A 177 -2.35 -12.45 -22.01
N ALA A 178 -1.57 -13.22 -21.23
CA ALA A 178 -2.11 -14.00 -20.13
C ALA A 178 -2.47 -13.07 -18.96
N SER A 179 -3.62 -13.34 -18.33
CA SER A 179 -4.16 -12.54 -17.20
C SER A 179 -3.35 -12.70 -15.91
N ILE A 180 -2.03 -12.61 -15.98
CA ILE A 180 -1.15 -12.64 -14.80
C ILE A 180 -0.79 -11.21 -14.47
N PHE A 181 -1.77 -10.47 -13.95
CA PHE A 181 -1.51 -9.22 -13.27
C PHE A 181 -1.15 -9.52 -11.81
N CYS A 182 0.14 -9.53 -11.49
CA CYS A 182 0.57 -9.59 -10.10
C CYS A 182 0.44 -8.18 -9.49
N TYR A 183 -0.72 -7.88 -8.94
CA TYR A 183 -0.93 -6.62 -8.21
C TYR A 183 -0.41 -6.66 -6.77
N LYS A 184 -0.12 -7.86 -6.26
CA LYS A 184 0.36 -8.06 -4.91
C LYS A 184 1.40 -9.16 -4.86
N VAL A 185 2.54 -8.87 -4.27
CA VAL A 185 3.55 -9.88 -3.93
C VAL A 185 3.17 -10.47 -2.57
N ILE A 186 3.00 -11.79 -2.51
CA ILE A 186 2.76 -12.51 -1.26
C ILE A 186 3.98 -13.38 -0.98
N ILE A 187 4.67 -13.08 0.10
CA ILE A 187 5.77 -13.92 0.60
C ILE A 187 5.16 -14.91 1.58
N LYS A 188 5.19 -16.21 1.22
CA LYS A 188 4.81 -17.26 2.17
C LYS A 188 5.98 -17.52 3.12
N LYS A 189 5.66 -17.65 4.39
CA LYS A 189 6.59 -18.12 5.44
C LYS A 189 6.95 -19.59 5.23
#